data_45f51dae73dded01a1abe00aa82369fc
#
_entry.id   45f51dae73dded01a1abe00aa82369fc
#
_cell.length_a   1.000
_cell.length_b   1.000
_cell.length_c   1.000
_cell.angle_alpha   90.00
_cell.angle_beta   90.00
_cell.angle_gamma   90.00
#
_symmetry.space_group_name_H-M   'P 1'
#
loop_
_entity.id
_entity.type
_entity.pdbx_description
1 polymer ?
#
loop_
_entity_poly.entity_id
_entity_poly.type
_entity_poly.pdbx_seq_one_letter_code
_entity_poly.pdbx_strand_id
1 'polypeptide(L)'
;MTKLTIAPLSIPGSITTASQSAIEHAGRLFLQTADSPCARWITDAGLPYVSMDDLYDSSYDYDELNQAIAARLMCGCDAVYAVSGRGIGEGQLSAIREAAAKAGATVKVLPGIGYSDAVLADLPFTLSDRRVICAANDLPDTIDPFLPLCVEEMDTRLCAGDVKLALLDYYPDEHAVYFCDMRADGEYRTKEIPLFELDRQNSYSAATCCIVPPAVSQDKLNRGDMNGLMAVLRRLRAPGGCPWDAKQTHESLRSSLIEEAYEVIDAIDSGDPFALCEELGDLLLHVGMHTVIEEEKSSFTLRDVTSGIINKMIYRHPHVFGTAEADTPEQVLSNWEKLKKKEKHMESYSATMEAVPKGFPALMRAAKIQKKAANVGFDWDNADQALYKLPEEVSELTKAMAEGNHAHIDEELGDVFFAAVNVARLLKRDPEQLLNAATDKFMTRFKVMEELITADSLSLEDMTLEKMDRYWDKAKKKLK
;
A
#
# COMPACT_ATOMS: atom_id res chain seq x y z
N MET A 1 1.89 25.72 43.38
CA MET A 1 1.58 25.14 42.05
C MET A 1 0.88 23.82 42.35
N THR A 2 -0.31 23.68 41.85
CA THR A 2 -1.10 22.42 41.99
C THR A 2 -0.42 21.32 41.20
N LYS A 3 -0.41 20.10 41.71
CA LYS A 3 0.27 18.97 41.10
C LYS A 3 -0.73 17.84 40.82
N LEU A 4 -0.82 17.45 39.55
CA LEU A 4 -1.52 16.24 39.13
C LEU A 4 -0.50 15.13 38.89
N THR A 5 -0.66 13.98 39.58
CA THR A 5 0.16 12.79 39.34
C THR A 5 -0.67 11.72 38.68
N ILE A 6 -0.27 11.26 37.52
CA ILE A 6 -0.88 10.13 36.79
C ILE A 6 -0.15 8.88 37.26
N ALA A 7 -0.89 7.94 37.88
CA ALA A 7 -0.35 6.73 38.49
C ALA A 7 -0.93 5.49 37.80
N PRO A 8 -0.15 4.79 36.97
CA PRO A 8 -0.61 3.56 36.33
C PRO A 8 -0.92 2.45 37.33
N LEU A 9 -2.04 1.78 37.09
CA LEU A 9 -2.48 0.57 37.79
C LEU A 9 -2.24 -0.64 36.88
N SER A 10 -1.58 -1.63 37.36
CA SER A 10 -1.42 -2.93 36.72
C SER A 10 -2.09 -4.03 37.55
N ILE A 11 -1.88 -5.27 37.15
CA ILE A 11 -2.39 -6.43 37.86
C ILE A 11 -1.79 -6.47 39.31
N PRO A 12 -2.49 -7.06 40.27
CA PRO A 12 -1.98 -7.23 41.61
C PRO A 12 -0.57 -7.86 41.64
N GLY A 13 0.33 -7.28 42.37
CA GLY A 13 1.74 -7.69 42.44
C GLY A 13 2.66 -7.08 41.38
N SER A 14 2.12 -6.41 40.37
CA SER A 14 2.89 -5.73 39.29
C SER A 14 2.78 -4.20 39.34
N ILE A 15 2.09 -3.62 40.32
CA ILE A 15 2.05 -2.17 40.50
C ILE A 15 3.41 -1.65 40.97
N THR A 16 3.87 -0.54 40.37
CA THR A 16 5.12 0.07 40.80
C THR A 16 5.00 0.67 42.20
N THR A 17 6.06 0.58 43.01
CA THR A 17 6.07 1.20 44.34
C THR A 17 5.81 2.71 44.30
N ALA A 18 6.19 3.38 43.19
CA ALA A 18 5.91 4.80 42.96
C ALA A 18 4.43 5.08 42.78
N SER A 19 3.72 4.27 41.96
CA SER A 19 2.28 4.38 41.76
C SER A 19 1.51 4.01 43.02
N GLN A 20 1.88 2.92 43.68
CA GLN A 20 1.26 2.50 44.93
C GLN A 20 1.36 3.60 45.98
N SER A 21 2.56 4.10 46.24
CA SER A 21 2.78 5.17 47.23
C SER A 21 2.04 6.46 46.89
N ALA A 22 1.95 6.82 45.58
CA ALA A 22 1.19 8.00 45.17
C ALA A 22 -0.30 7.84 45.45
N ILE A 23 -0.87 6.67 45.22
CA ILE A 23 -2.29 6.38 45.44
C ILE A 23 -2.60 6.31 46.94
N GLU A 24 -1.82 5.61 47.72
CA GLU A 24 -2.01 5.46 49.19
C GLU A 24 -1.95 6.80 49.95
N HIS A 25 -1.14 7.76 49.45
CA HIS A 25 -0.98 9.07 50.08
C HIS A 25 -1.71 10.20 49.33
N ALA A 26 -2.62 9.86 48.42
CA ALA A 26 -3.37 10.84 47.63
C ALA A 26 -4.32 11.66 48.52
N GLY A 27 -4.17 12.99 48.52
CA GLY A 27 -5.14 13.89 49.16
C GLY A 27 -6.49 13.88 48.41
N ARG A 28 -6.45 13.69 47.10
CA ARG A 28 -7.60 13.48 46.23
C ARG A 28 -7.25 12.47 45.15
N LEU A 29 -8.00 11.36 45.11
CA LEU A 29 -7.79 10.26 44.19
C LEU A 29 -8.91 10.23 43.20
N PHE A 30 -8.54 10.22 41.93
CA PHE A 30 -9.41 9.93 40.79
C PHE A 30 -9.07 8.58 40.20
N LEU A 31 -10.07 7.82 39.80
CA LEU A 31 -9.92 6.51 39.19
C LEU A 31 -10.50 6.52 37.79
N GLN A 32 -9.75 6.04 36.82
CA GLN A 32 -10.17 5.99 35.43
C GLN A 32 -11.48 5.21 35.29
N THR A 33 -11.54 4.01 35.89
CA THR A 33 -12.75 3.22 36.00
C THR A 33 -12.72 2.38 37.27
N ALA A 34 -13.85 2.29 37.96
CA ALA A 34 -14.02 1.40 39.09
C ALA A 34 -14.26 -0.06 38.66
N ASP A 35 -14.65 -0.29 37.40
CA ASP A 35 -14.90 -1.62 36.83
C ASP A 35 -13.59 -2.33 36.38
N SER A 36 -12.43 -1.75 36.68
CA SER A 36 -11.14 -2.40 36.43
C SER A 36 -10.82 -3.37 37.55
N PRO A 37 -10.49 -4.64 37.24
CA PRO A 37 -9.99 -5.59 38.24
C PRO A 37 -8.78 -5.07 38.99
N CYS A 38 -7.97 -4.22 38.35
CA CYS A 38 -6.80 -3.59 38.95
C CYS A 38 -7.14 -2.55 40.04
N ALA A 39 -8.35 -2.00 40.02
CA ALA A 39 -8.82 -1.04 41.02
C ALA A 39 -9.30 -1.68 42.32
N ARG A 40 -9.51 -2.99 42.34
CA ARG A 40 -10.08 -3.72 43.50
C ARG A 40 -9.31 -3.50 44.79
N TRP A 41 -7.98 -3.51 44.75
CA TRP A 41 -7.18 -3.28 45.93
C TRP A 41 -7.36 -1.88 46.56
N ILE A 42 -7.69 -0.86 45.74
CA ILE A 42 -8.03 0.51 46.21
C ILE A 42 -9.32 0.48 47.00
N THR A 43 -10.32 -0.25 46.50
CA THR A 43 -11.61 -0.44 47.18
C THR A 43 -11.45 -1.27 48.46
N ASP A 44 -10.71 -2.36 48.39
CA ASP A 44 -10.45 -3.25 49.55
C ASP A 44 -9.63 -2.54 50.65
N ALA A 45 -8.75 -1.61 50.28
CA ALA A 45 -7.99 -0.78 51.18
C ALA A 45 -8.84 0.38 51.79
N GLY A 46 -10.09 0.56 51.38
CA GLY A 46 -10.97 1.62 51.84
C GLY A 46 -10.52 3.04 51.44
N LEU A 47 -9.74 3.18 50.41
CA LEU A 47 -9.26 4.48 49.94
C LEU A 47 -10.40 5.23 49.20
N PRO A 48 -10.73 6.47 49.63
CA PRO A 48 -11.78 7.23 48.96
C PRO A 48 -11.32 7.71 47.57
N TYR A 49 -12.16 7.52 46.55
CA TYR A 49 -11.88 7.94 45.19
C TYR A 49 -13.10 8.52 44.49
N VAL A 50 -12.89 9.22 43.37
CA VAL A 50 -13.90 9.66 42.43
C VAL A 50 -13.67 8.92 41.13
N SER A 51 -14.63 8.11 40.70
CA SER A 51 -14.56 7.42 39.39
C SER A 51 -14.84 8.39 38.25
N MET A 52 -14.32 8.07 37.06
CA MET A 52 -14.65 8.74 35.81
C MET A 52 -15.69 7.99 34.98
N ASP A 53 -16.26 6.90 35.50
CA ASP A 53 -17.20 6.03 34.76
C ASP A 53 -18.41 6.81 34.20
N ASP A 54 -18.95 7.79 34.94
CA ASP A 54 -20.03 8.64 34.50
C ASP A 54 -19.67 9.51 33.27
N LEU A 55 -18.39 9.84 33.06
CA LEU A 55 -17.95 10.55 31.88
C LEU A 55 -17.86 9.62 30.68
N TYR A 56 -17.43 8.35 30.86
CA TYR A 56 -17.45 7.35 29.82
C TYR A 56 -18.89 7.09 29.31
N ASP A 57 -19.85 7.03 30.21
CA ASP A 57 -21.26 6.78 29.88
C ASP A 57 -21.94 7.96 29.18
N SER A 58 -21.46 9.19 29.41
CA SER A 58 -22.10 10.44 28.94
C SER A 58 -21.44 11.09 27.73
N SER A 59 -20.21 10.73 27.39
CA SER A 59 -19.48 11.34 26.28
C SER A 59 -19.82 10.66 24.95
N TYR A 60 -19.94 11.46 23.88
CA TYR A 60 -20.32 10.98 22.56
C TYR A 60 -19.11 10.42 21.79
N ASP A 61 -17.93 11.00 22.01
CA ASP A 61 -16.67 10.57 21.38
C ASP A 61 -15.48 10.70 22.36
N TYR A 62 -14.33 10.19 21.93
CA TYR A 62 -13.10 10.23 22.73
C TYR A 62 -12.54 11.65 22.96
N ASP A 63 -12.76 12.58 22.06
CA ASP A 63 -12.26 13.96 22.23
C ASP A 63 -13.06 14.69 23.31
N GLU A 64 -14.37 14.54 23.30
CA GLU A 64 -15.25 15.05 24.34
C GLU A 64 -14.91 14.43 25.70
N LEU A 65 -14.74 13.10 25.75
CA LEU A 65 -14.34 12.35 26.94
C LEU A 65 -13.02 12.86 27.53
N ASN A 66 -11.99 12.98 26.68
CA ASN A 66 -10.67 13.44 27.09
C ASN A 66 -10.70 14.86 27.68
N GLN A 67 -11.48 15.75 27.09
CA GLN A 67 -11.68 17.11 27.58
C GLN A 67 -12.45 17.11 28.92
N ALA A 68 -13.50 16.32 29.07
CA ALA A 68 -14.29 16.21 30.29
C ALA A 68 -13.45 15.65 31.45
N ILE A 69 -12.66 14.61 31.20
CA ILE A 69 -11.71 14.06 32.19
C ILE A 69 -10.68 15.13 32.58
N ALA A 70 -10.06 15.80 31.58
CA ALA A 70 -9.08 16.82 31.84
C ALA A 70 -9.64 17.97 32.70
N ALA A 71 -10.87 18.42 32.42
CA ALA A 71 -11.57 19.43 33.20
C ALA A 71 -11.83 18.99 34.65
N ARG A 72 -12.28 17.75 34.85
CA ARG A 72 -12.58 17.17 36.18
C ARG A 72 -11.32 17.04 37.04
N LEU A 73 -10.18 16.71 36.40
CA LEU A 73 -8.89 16.59 37.09
C LEU A 73 -8.33 17.95 37.57
N MET A 74 -8.75 19.06 36.98
CA MET A 74 -8.30 20.41 37.36
C MET A 74 -9.11 20.96 38.55
N CYS A 75 -9.08 20.24 39.67
CA CYS A 75 -9.87 20.52 40.86
C CYS A 75 -9.28 21.58 41.80
N GLY A 76 -8.18 22.24 41.45
CA GLY A 76 -7.55 23.30 42.25
C GLY A 76 -6.71 22.81 43.43
N CYS A 77 -6.53 21.51 43.62
CA CYS A 77 -5.69 20.89 44.66
C CYS A 77 -4.79 19.80 44.07
N ASP A 78 -3.81 19.34 44.83
CA ASP A 78 -2.99 18.21 44.45
C ASP A 78 -3.86 16.96 44.35
N ALA A 79 -3.70 16.24 43.23
CA ALA A 79 -4.51 15.06 42.93
C ALA A 79 -3.68 13.95 42.30
N VAL A 80 -4.16 12.72 42.47
CA VAL A 80 -3.64 11.54 41.80
C VAL A 80 -4.73 10.99 40.89
N TYR A 81 -4.38 10.71 39.64
CA TYR A 81 -5.25 10.04 38.68
C TYR A 81 -4.69 8.64 38.43
N ALA A 82 -5.39 7.65 38.94
CA ALA A 82 -5.05 6.25 38.78
C ALA A 82 -5.65 5.75 37.46
N VAL A 83 -4.80 5.27 36.56
CA VAL A 83 -5.16 4.82 35.22
C VAL A 83 -4.83 3.35 35.03
N SER A 84 -5.64 2.63 34.28
CA SER A 84 -5.45 1.20 34.03
C SER A 84 -4.24 0.91 33.15
N GLY A 85 -3.61 -0.25 33.31
CA GLY A 85 -2.54 -0.75 32.47
C GLY A 85 -1.22 0.00 32.59
N ARG A 86 -0.53 0.18 31.47
CA ARG A 86 0.80 0.79 31.36
C ARG A 86 0.78 2.30 31.63
N GLY A 87 -0.33 2.96 31.37
CA GLY A 87 -0.45 4.40 31.49
C GLY A 87 -1.63 4.96 30.72
N ILE A 88 -1.46 6.18 30.26
CA ILE A 88 -2.51 6.98 29.62
C ILE A 88 -2.22 7.15 28.14
N GLY A 89 -3.24 7.08 27.30
CA GLY A 89 -3.14 7.33 25.85
C GLY A 89 -2.73 8.78 25.52
N GLU A 90 -2.10 8.97 24.37
CA GLU A 90 -1.53 10.28 23.96
C GLU A 90 -2.60 11.38 23.87
N GLY A 91 -3.77 11.09 23.30
CA GLY A 91 -4.88 12.05 23.19
C GLY A 91 -5.35 12.56 24.55
N GLN A 92 -5.58 11.65 25.50
CA GLN A 92 -5.99 12.01 26.86
C GLN A 92 -4.87 12.76 27.61
N LEU A 93 -3.62 12.32 27.47
CA LEU A 93 -2.47 13.01 28.10
C LEU A 93 -2.29 14.42 27.55
N SER A 94 -2.51 14.62 26.26
CA SER A 94 -2.45 15.94 25.60
C SER A 94 -3.52 16.87 26.16
N ALA A 95 -4.78 16.42 26.23
CA ALA A 95 -5.88 17.20 26.79
C ALA A 95 -5.64 17.57 28.27
N ILE A 96 -5.11 16.65 29.07
CA ILE A 96 -4.73 16.90 30.47
C ILE A 96 -3.61 17.93 30.58
N ARG A 97 -2.58 17.85 29.75
CA ARG A 97 -1.47 18.83 29.76
C ARG A 97 -1.93 20.24 29.35
N GLU A 98 -2.81 20.34 28.38
CA GLU A 98 -3.40 21.63 27.98
C GLU A 98 -4.24 22.24 29.10
N ALA A 99 -5.10 21.43 29.73
CA ALA A 99 -5.93 21.89 30.86
C ALA A 99 -5.04 22.29 32.06
N ALA A 100 -3.99 21.53 32.35
CA ALA A 100 -3.04 21.83 33.42
C ALA A 100 -2.28 23.14 33.15
N ALA A 101 -1.84 23.39 31.92
CA ALA A 101 -1.19 24.62 31.52
C ALA A 101 -2.10 25.84 31.73
N LYS A 102 -3.39 25.74 31.34
CA LYS A 102 -4.39 26.78 31.57
C LYS A 102 -4.65 27.03 33.07
N ALA A 103 -4.62 25.99 33.88
CA ALA A 103 -4.85 26.05 35.33
C ALA A 103 -3.58 26.39 36.16
N GLY A 104 -2.41 26.52 35.55
CA GLY A 104 -1.13 26.72 36.26
C GLY A 104 -0.71 25.51 37.08
N ALA A 105 -1.13 24.31 36.70
CA ALA A 105 -0.81 23.05 37.37
C ALA A 105 0.35 22.33 36.67
N THR A 106 1.04 21.44 37.41
CA THR A 106 2.07 20.55 36.85
C THR A 106 1.55 19.12 36.73
N VAL A 107 1.89 18.44 35.64
CA VAL A 107 1.54 17.04 35.40
C VAL A 107 2.78 16.18 35.53
N LYS A 108 2.72 15.16 36.38
CA LYS A 108 3.76 14.11 36.53
C LYS A 108 3.14 12.78 36.15
N VAL A 109 3.72 12.08 35.17
CA VAL A 109 3.36 10.70 34.81
C VAL A 109 4.35 9.75 35.45
N LEU A 110 3.86 8.76 36.18
CA LEU A 110 4.67 7.71 36.76
C LEU A 110 4.84 6.55 35.76
N PRO A 111 5.93 5.78 35.85
CA PRO A 111 6.10 4.60 35.04
C PRO A 111 5.09 3.50 35.41
N GLY A 112 4.54 2.83 34.43
CA GLY A 112 3.61 1.71 34.59
C GLY A 112 4.12 0.42 33.92
N ILE A 113 3.55 -0.69 34.35
CA ILE A 113 3.74 -2.01 33.76
C ILE A 113 2.45 -2.35 33.01
N GLY A 114 2.57 -2.71 31.73
CA GLY A 114 1.42 -3.11 30.94
C GLY A 114 0.88 -4.49 31.32
N TYR A 115 -0.32 -4.77 30.92
CA TYR A 115 -0.93 -6.08 31.17
C TYR A 115 -0.16 -7.20 30.45
N SER A 116 0.24 -6.98 29.22
CA SER A 116 1.06 -7.93 28.45
C SER A 116 2.42 -8.18 29.10
N ASP A 117 3.06 -7.16 29.70
CA ASP A 117 4.34 -7.35 30.40
C ASP A 117 4.18 -8.27 31.63
N ALA A 118 3.06 -8.13 32.33
CA ALA A 118 2.80 -8.90 33.54
C ALA A 118 2.57 -10.40 33.26
N VAL A 119 2.11 -10.77 32.07
CA VAL A 119 1.88 -12.18 31.69
C VAL A 119 3.03 -12.82 30.92
N LEU A 120 4.09 -12.07 30.60
CA LEU A 120 5.22 -12.62 29.83
C LEU A 120 5.88 -13.83 30.50
N ALA A 121 5.89 -13.87 31.84
CA ALA A 121 6.47 -14.99 32.60
C ALA A 121 5.65 -16.29 32.46
N ASP A 122 4.37 -16.20 32.15
CA ASP A 122 3.44 -17.33 32.06
C ASP A 122 3.31 -17.88 30.62
N LEU A 123 3.95 -17.23 29.65
CA LEU A 123 3.93 -17.70 28.26
C LEU A 123 4.86 -18.90 28.07
N PRO A 124 4.49 -19.89 27.24
CA PRO A 124 5.32 -21.07 26.96
C PRO A 124 6.52 -20.78 26.04
N PHE A 125 6.72 -19.53 25.66
CA PHE A 125 7.81 -19.08 24.80
C PHE A 125 8.33 -17.72 25.26
N THR A 126 9.58 -17.44 24.93
CA THR A 126 10.20 -16.14 25.20
C THR A 126 9.85 -15.16 24.07
N LEU A 127 9.15 -14.09 24.40
CA LEU A 127 8.98 -12.97 23.48
C LEU A 127 10.33 -12.27 23.27
N SER A 128 10.60 -11.90 22.01
CA SER A 128 11.76 -11.07 21.72
C SER A 128 11.60 -9.67 22.33
N ASP A 129 12.73 -8.98 22.54
CA ASP A 129 12.71 -7.57 22.96
C ASP A 129 12.05 -6.65 21.92
N ARG A 130 11.97 -7.12 20.65
CA ARG A 130 11.26 -6.46 19.56
C ARG A 130 9.83 -6.99 19.52
N ARG A 131 8.89 -6.20 20.00
CA ARG A 131 7.45 -6.49 19.94
C ARG A 131 6.66 -5.21 19.77
N VAL A 132 5.47 -5.32 19.19
CA VAL A 132 4.50 -4.23 19.09
C VAL A 132 3.52 -4.36 20.26
N ILE A 133 3.23 -3.26 20.94
CA ILE A 133 2.21 -3.20 22.00
C ILE A 133 1.27 -2.07 21.64
N CYS A 134 -0.02 -2.36 21.61
CA CYS A 134 -1.07 -1.39 21.28
C CYS A 134 -2.33 -1.67 22.12
N ALA A 135 -3.19 -0.68 22.24
CA ALA A 135 -4.54 -0.89 22.75
C ALA A 135 -5.44 -1.52 21.67
N ALA A 136 -6.46 -2.23 22.10
CA ALA A 136 -7.37 -2.93 21.16
C ALA A 136 -8.17 -1.96 20.26
N ASN A 137 -8.39 -0.73 20.71
CA ASN A 137 -9.04 0.34 19.93
C ASN A 137 -8.06 1.22 19.13
N ASP A 138 -6.76 0.93 19.16
CA ASP A 138 -5.70 1.68 18.49
C ASP A 138 -4.69 0.69 17.87
N LEU A 139 -5.22 -0.23 17.05
CA LEU A 139 -4.38 -1.14 16.27
C LEU A 139 -3.60 -0.36 15.20
N PRO A 140 -2.35 -0.75 14.93
CA PRO A 140 -1.59 -0.12 13.86
C PRO A 140 -2.25 -0.38 12.49
N ASP A 141 -2.24 0.61 11.61
CA ASP A 141 -2.76 0.51 10.23
C ASP A 141 -2.15 -0.68 9.46
N THR A 142 -0.90 -1.03 9.78
CA THR A 142 -0.19 -2.18 9.22
C THR A 142 0.45 -2.99 10.33
N ILE A 143 0.23 -4.29 10.30
CA ILE A 143 0.81 -5.25 11.25
C ILE A 143 1.99 -5.94 10.56
N ASP A 144 3.17 -5.95 11.24
CA ASP A 144 4.27 -6.83 10.83
C ASP A 144 4.05 -8.21 11.45
N PRO A 145 3.64 -9.22 10.65
CA PRO A 145 3.28 -10.52 11.19
C PRO A 145 4.50 -11.33 11.69
N PHE A 146 5.71 -10.87 11.46
CA PHE A 146 6.95 -11.48 11.95
C PHE A 146 7.44 -10.89 13.27
N LEU A 147 6.71 -9.92 13.84
CA LEU A 147 6.92 -9.40 15.19
C LEU A 147 5.79 -9.86 16.11
N PRO A 148 6.09 -10.19 17.37
CA PRO A 148 5.04 -10.41 18.35
C PRO A 148 4.18 -9.16 18.51
N LEU A 149 2.86 -9.33 18.55
CA LEU A 149 1.90 -8.26 18.79
C LEU A 149 1.19 -8.51 20.13
N CYS A 150 1.22 -7.52 21.00
CA CYS A 150 0.50 -7.52 22.28
C CYS A 150 -0.63 -6.50 22.20
N VAL A 151 -1.86 -6.97 22.12
CA VAL A 151 -3.06 -6.14 22.12
C VAL A 151 -3.61 -6.09 23.53
N GLU A 152 -3.62 -4.91 24.14
CA GLU A 152 -4.10 -4.68 25.52
C GLU A 152 -5.49 -4.02 25.51
N GLU A 153 -6.20 -4.07 26.62
CA GLU A 153 -7.48 -3.37 26.82
C GLU A 153 -8.63 -3.84 25.91
N MET A 154 -8.75 -5.15 25.72
CA MET A 154 -9.92 -5.73 25.05
C MET A 154 -11.09 -5.85 26.04
N ASP A 155 -11.74 -4.74 26.35
CA ASP A 155 -12.74 -4.63 27.43
C ASP A 155 -14.07 -5.30 27.15
N THR A 156 -14.41 -5.51 25.89
CA THR A 156 -15.69 -6.08 25.46
C THR A 156 -15.52 -7.16 24.39
N ARG A 157 -16.54 -8.01 24.26
CA ARG A 157 -16.63 -8.99 23.19
C ARG A 157 -16.61 -8.33 21.79
N LEU A 158 -17.21 -7.16 21.65
CA LEU A 158 -17.25 -6.43 20.39
C LEU A 158 -15.83 -5.99 20.00
N CYS A 159 -15.12 -5.38 20.94
CA CYS A 159 -13.73 -4.98 20.75
C CYS A 159 -12.82 -6.17 20.37
N ALA A 160 -12.98 -7.32 21.06
CA ALA A 160 -12.26 -8.55 20.70
C ALA A 160 -12.63 -9.06 19.28
N GLY A 161 -13.88 -8.83 18.85
CA GLY A 161 -14.32 -9.13 17.49
C GLY A 161 -13.65 -8.26 16.45
N ASP A 162 -13.51 -6.96 16.70
CA ASP A 162 -12.83 -6.03 15.81
C ASP A 162 -11.34 -6.37 15.68
N VAL A 163 -10.67 -6.64 16.83
CA VAL A 163 -9.28 -7.12 16.85
C VAL A 163 -9.13 -8.41 16.04
N LYS A 164 -10.02 -9.38 16.25
CA LYS A 164 -10.02 -10.64 15.50
C LYS A 164 -10.12 -10.40 14.00
N LEU A 165 -11.06 -9.57 13.55
CA LEU A 165 -11.27 -9.28 12.13
C LEU A 165 -10.02 -8.63 11.52
N ALA A 166 -9.39 -7.68 12.22
CA ALA A 166 -8.16 -7.07 11.76
C ALA A 166 -6.99 -8.08 11.67
N LEU A 167 -6.90 -9.00 12.62
CA LEU A 167 -5.86 -10.05 12.61
C LEU A 167 -6.10 -11.11 11.54
N LEU A 168 -7.34 -11.44 11.20
CA LEU A 168 -7.70 -12.38 10.13
C LEU A 168 -7.29 -11.90 8.74
N ASP A 169 -7.01 -10.63 8.56
CA ASP A 169 -6.39 -10.13 7.33
C ASP A 169 -4.97 -10.66 7.12
N TYR A 170 -4.26 -10.99 8.21
CA TYR A 170 -2.86 -11.43 8.19
C TYR A 170 -2.72 -12.92 8.51
N TYR A 171 -3.45 -13.43 9.49
CA TYR A 171 -3.28 -14.77 10.05
C TYR A 171 -4.47 -15.67 9.71
N PRO A 172 -4.26 -16.98 9.53
CA PRO A 172 -5.35 -17.94 9.36
C PRO A 172 -6.19 -18.08 10.64
N ASP A 173 -7.41 -18.53 10.49
CA ASP A 173 -8.38 -18.75 11.58
C ASP A 173 -7.81 -19.59 12.73
N GLU A 174 -7.02 -20.57 12.40
CA GLU A 174 -6.41 -21.52 13.35
C GLU A 174 -5.08 -21.01 13.96
N HIS A 175 -4.68 -19.77 13.65
CA HIS A 175 -3.45 -19.22 14.23
C HIS A 175 -3.56 -19.18 15.75
N ALA A 176 -2.58 -19.78 16.44
CA ALA A 176 -2.58 -19.81 17.89
C ALA A 176 -2.28 -18.42 18.47
N VAL A 177 -3.17 -17.91 19.32
CA VAL A 177 -2.99 -16.68 20.08
C VAL A 177 -3.18 -16.95 21.56
N TYR A 178 -2.61 -16.11 22.40
CA TYR A 178 -2.72 -16.24 23.84
C TYR A 178 -3.68 -15.20 24.38
N PHE A 179 -4.84 -15.67 24.78
CA PHE A 179 -5.86 -14.87 25.47
C PHE A 179 -5.51 -14.80 26.95
N CYS A 180 -5.39 -13.60 27.46
CA CYS A 180 -5.04 -13.34 28.85
C CYS A 180 -6.15 -12.51 29.51
N ASP A 181 -6.69 -13.00 30.62
CA ASP A 181 -7.78 -12.36 31.33
C ASP A 181 -7.55 -12.43 32.86
N MET A 182 -7.97 -11.38 33.55
CA MET A 182 -7.92 -11.35 35.00
C MET A 182 -9.23 -11.89 35.58
N ARG A 183 -9.11 -12.87 36.44
CA ARG A 183 -10.25 -13.46 37.13
C ARG A 183 -10.74 -12.57 38.28
N ALA A 184 -11.96 -12.87 38.74
CA ALA A 184 -12.57 -12.19 39.90
C ALA A 184 -11.74 -12.35 41.21
N ASP A 185 -10.92 -13.40 41.30
CA ASP A 185 -10.01 -13.63 42.43
C ASP A 185 -8.69 -12.84 42.32
N GLY A 186 -8.48 -12.11 41.24
CA GLY A 186 -7.27 -11.32 40.97
C GLY A 186 -6.14 -12.11 40.35
N GLU A 187 -6.33 -13.41 40.06
CA GLU A 187 -5.35 -14.20 39.30
C GLU A 187 -5.46 -13.92 37.81
N TYR A 188 -4.32 -13.78 37.18
CA TYR A 188 -4.23 -13.64 35.72
C TYR A 188 -4.12 -15.03 35.07
N ARG A 189 -4.90 -15.26 34.04
CA ARG A 189 -4.87 -16.52 33.30
C ARG A 189 -4.50 -16.29 31.85
N THR A 190 -3.56 -17.09 31.40
CA THR A 190 -3.19 -17.18 30.00
C THR A 190 -3.70 -18.50 29.43
N LYS A 191 -4.40 -18.43 28.31
CA LYS A 191 -4.96 -19.57 27.58
C LYS A 191 -4.57 -19.46 26.12
N GLU A 192 -3.98 -20.52 25.58
CA GLU A 192 -3.79 -20.67 24.14
C GLU A 192 -5.13 -20.98 23.48
N ILE A 193 -5.51 -20.21 22.46
CA ILE A 193 -6.73 -20.38 21.68
C ILE A 193 -6.44 -20.16 20.21
N PRO A 194 -7.21 -20.74 19.27
CA PRO A 194 -7.16 -20.33 17.88
C PRO A 194 -7.79 -18.92 17.72
N LEU A 195 -7.30 -18.16 16.76
CA LEU A 195 -7.70 -16.77 16.53
C LEU A 195 -9.22 -16.60 16.36
N PHE A 196 -9.89 -17.56 15.69
CA PHE A 196 -11.35 -17.51 15.49
C PHE A 196 -12.15 -17.56 16.80
N GLU A 197 -11.56 -18.00 17.92
CA GLU A 197 -12.19 -18.02 19.24
C GLU A 197 -11.98 -16.74 20.07
N LEU A 198 -11.25 -15.75 19.56
CA LEU A 198 -10.88 -14.55 20.32
C LEU A 198 -12.09 -13.81 20.88
N ASP A 199 -13.18 -13.69 20.11
CA ASP A 199 -14.43 -13.04 20.51
C ASP A 199 -15.47 -13.99 21.16
N ARG A 200 -15.06 -15.22 21.48
CA ARG A 200 -15.93 -16.27 22.06
C ARG A 200 -15.57 -16.64 23.49
N GLN A 201 -14.74 -15.83 24.12
CA GLN A 201 -14.36 -16.08 25.51
C GLN A 201 -15.48 -15.67 26.48
N ASN A 202 -15.43 -16.19 27.71
CA ASN A 202 -16.52 -16.02 28.68
C ASN A 202 -16.54 -14.64 29.34
N SER A 203 -15.39 -13.96 29.42
CA SER A 203 -15.24 -12.67 30.10
C SER A 203 -14.24 -11.78 29.35
N TYR A 204 -14.48 -10.49 29.43
CA TYR A 204 -13.60 -9.43 28.94
C TYR A 204 -13.60 -8.31 29.96
N SER A 205 -12.48 -7.63 30.10
CA SER A 205 -12.32 -6.48 31.01
C SER A 205 -11.23 -5.55 30.45
N ALA A 206 -11.11 -4.37 31.04
CA ALA A 206 -10.02 -3.45 30.70
C ALA A 206 -8.62 -4.06 30.91
N ALA A 207 -8.53 -5.18 31.66
CA ALA A 207 -7.28 -5.92 31.84
C ALA A 207 -7.10 -7.10 30.88
N THR A 208 -8.05 -7.35 29.99
CA THR A 208 -7.93 -8.42 29.00
C THR A 208 -6.93 -8.05 27.92
N CYS A 209 -6.01 -8.97 27.59
CA CYS A 209 -5.09 -8.78 26.49
C CYS A 209 -4.96 -10.05 25.62
N CYS A 210 -4.52 -9.86 24.39
CA CYS A 210 -4.18 -10.92 23.45
C CYS A 210 -2.71 -10.79 23.04
N ILE A 211 -1.97 -11.89 23.11
CA ILE A 211 -0.61 -11.95 22.61
C ILE A 211 -0.60 -12.83 21.37
N VAL A 212 -0.21 -12.23 20.26
CA VAL A 212 -0.10 -12.89 18.96
C VAL A 212 1.37 -13.23 18.73
N PRO A 213 1.74 -14.50 18.68
CA PRO A 213 3.10 -14.90 18.35
C PRO A 213 3.46 -14.52 16.92
N PRO A 214 4.75 -14.30 16.63
CA PRO A 214 5.17 -14.03 15.26
C PRO A 214 4.92 -15.24 14.37
N ALA A 215 4.54 -15.00 13.13
CA ALA A 215 4.44 -16.04 12.13
C ALA A 215 5.81 -16.71 11.89
N VAL A 216 5.79 -18.02 11.69
CA VAL A 216 7.04 -18.82 11.49
C VAL A 216 7.58 -18.62 10.06
N SER A 217 6.68 -18.39 9.10
CA SER A 217 6.99 -18.24 7.67
C SER A 217 5.82 -17.63 6.93
N GLN A 218 6.08 -17.09 5.72
CA GLN A 218 5.09 -16.42 4.88
C GLN A 218 3.95 -17.35 4.43
N ASP A 219 4.22 -18.63 4.23
CA ASP A 219 3.22 -19.64 3.83
C ASP A 219 2.18 -19.94 4.94
N LYS A 220 2.35 -19.36 6.12
CA LYS A 220 1.42 -19.44 7.26
C LYS A 220 0.56 -18.19 7.42
N LEU A 221 0.59 -17.30 6.46
CA LEU A 221 -0.16 -16.05 6.46
C LEU A 221 -1.24 -16.04 5.38
N ASN A 222 -2.37 -15.40 5.66
CA ASN A 222 -3.48 -15.24 4.70
C ASN A 222 -3.13 -14.23 3.61
N ARG A 223 -2.46 -13.16 3.98
CA ARG A 223 -2.05 -12.09 3.08
C ARG A 223 -0.57 -11.77 3.26
N GLY A 224 0.03 -11.31 2.17
CA GLY A 224 1.42 -10.85 2.16
C GLY A 224 1.51 -9.39 1.78
N ASP A 225 2.58 -8.75 2.19
CA ASP A 225 2.99 -7.43 1.73
C ASP A 225 4.24 -7.53 0.84
N MET A 226 4.77 -6.38 0.43
CA MET A 226 5.99 -6.34 -0.38
C MET A 226 7.20 -6.93 0.35
N ASN A 227 7.29 -6.84 1.67
CA ASN A 227 8.38 -7.45 2.44
C ASN A 227 8.24 -8.98 2.46
N GLY A 228 7.01 -9.48 2.58
CA GLY A 228 6.68 -10.89 2.47
C GLY A 228 7.05 -11.46 1.09
N LEU A 229 6.71 -10.76 0.01
CA LEU A 229 7.12 -11.12 -1.35
C LEU A 229 8.65 -11.18 -1.46
N MET A 230 9.35 -10.16 -1.00
CA MET A 230 10.83 -10.13 -1.00
C MET A 230 11.45 -11.29 -0.19
N ALA A 231 10.83 -11.66 0.94
CA ALA A 231 11.30 -12.80 1.74
C ALA A 231 11.15 -14.12 0.98
N VAL A 232 10.01 -14.32 0.28
CA VAL A 232 9.78 -15.48 -0.59
C VAL A 232 10.82 -15.54 -1.70
N LEU A 233 11.04 -14.44 -2.42
CA LEU A 233 11.99 -14.40 -3.54
C LEU A 233 13.42 -14.66 -3.10
N ARG A 234 13.86 -14.07 -1.98
CA ARG A 234 15.17 -14.40 -1.39
C ARG A 234 15.28 -15.88 -1.04
N ARG A 235 14.21 -16.48 -0.51
CA ARG A 235 14.20 -17.91 -0.17
C ARG A 235 14.26 -18.79 -1.41
N LEU A 236 13.55 -18.43 -2.50
CA LEU A 236 13.59 -19.15 -3.77
C LEU A 236 14.99 -19.14 -4.39
N ARG A 237 15.70 -18.02 -4.30
CA ARG A 237 17.05 -17.86 -4.87
C ARG A 237 18.20 -18.33 -3.96
N ALA A 238 17.94 -18.54 -2.67
CA ALA A 238 18.93 -18.99 -1.70
C ALA A 238 19.40 -20.45 -1.96
N PRO A 239 20.56 -20.86 -1.41
CA PRO A 239 20.98 -22.26 -1.42
C PRO A 239 19.87 -23.18 -0.86
N GLY A 240 19.53 -24.24 -1.62
CA GLY A 240 18.42 -25.12 -1.32
C GLY A 240 17.02 -24.55 -1.62
N GLY A 241 16.94 -23.44 -2.34
CA GLY A 241 15.73 -22.90 -2.93
C GLY A 241 15.39 -23.52 -4.29
N CYS A 242 14.76 -22.74 -5.16
CA CYS A 242 14.38 -23.20 -6.51
C CYS A 242 15.58 -23.10 -7.49
N PRO A 243 16.00 -24.20 -8.12
CA PRO A 243 17.10 -24.18 -9.07
C PRO A 243 16.85 -23.35 -10.32
N TRP A 244 15.59 -23.15 -10.68
CA TRP A 244 15.19 -22.34 -11.83
C TRP A 244 15.30 -20.84 -11.48
N ASP A 245 14.74 -20.42 -10.36
CA ASP A 245 14.80 -19.02 -9.89
C ASP A 245 16.23 -18.57 -9.59
N ALA A 246 17.05 -19.45 -9.01
CA ALA A 246 18.45 -19.17 -8.71
C ALA A 246 19.31 -18.88 -9.96
N LYS A 247 18.89 -19.35 -11.14
CA LYS A 247 19.58 -19.12 -12.42
C LYS A 247 19.14 -17.87 -13.16
N GLN A 248 18.04 -17.23 -12.74
CA GLN A 248 17.52 -16.06 -13.44
C GLN A 248 18.50 -14.89 -13.34
N THR A 249 18.60 -14.16 -14.44
CA THR A 249 19.38 -12.92 -14.59
C THR A 249 18.48 -11.80 -15.09
N HIS A 250 18.98 -10.57 -15.08
CA HIS A 250 18.23 -9.44 -15.66
C HIS A 250 17.89 -9.67 -17.12
N GLU A 251 18.83 -10.30 -17.88
CA GLU A 251 18.68 -10.60 -19.29
C GLU A 251 17.62 -11.68 -19.54
N SER A 252 17.60 -12.74 -18.71
CA SER A 252 16.63 -13.84 -18.88
C SER A 252 15.21 -13.42 -18.54
N LEU A 253 15.04 -12.48 -17.61
CA LEU A 253 13.74 -11.95 -17.19
C LEU A 253 13.21 -10.80 -18.07
N ARG A 254 14.01 -10.36 -19.05
CA ARG A 254 13.68 -9.17 -19.85
C ARG A 254 12.46 -9.34 -20.72
N SER A 255 12.24 -10.52 -21.33
CA SER A 255 11.09 -10.77 -22.17
C SER A 255 9.80 -10.85 -21.35
N SER A 256 9.81 -11.63 -20.28
CA SER A 256 8.64 -11.79 -19.44
C SER A 256 8.21 -10.48 -18.75
N LEU A 257 9.15 -9.61 -18.35
CA LEU A 257 8.79 -8.27 -17.88
C LEU A 257 7.97 -7.46 -18.91
N ILE A 258 8.23 -7.64 -20.20
CA ILE A 258 7.48 -6.99 -21.28
C ILE A 258 6.12 -7.68 -21.45
N GLU A 259 6.07 -9.00 -21.36
CA GLU A 259 4.84 -9.81 -21.42
C GLU A 259 3.88 -9.39 -20.33
N GLU A 260 4.31 -9.40 -19.06
CA GLU A 260 3.48 -8.97 -17.93
C GLU A 260 2.99 -7.50 -18.08
N ALA A 261 3.85 -6.62 -18.63
CA ALA A 261 3.44 -5.24 -18.89
C ALA A 261 2.32 -5.14 -19.93
N TYR A 262 2.28 -6.02 -20.93
CA TYR A 262 1.18 -6.09 -21.89
C TYR A 262 -0.06 -6.77 -21.32
N GLU A 263 0.11 -7.80 -20.49
CA GLU A 263 -1.01 -8.45 -19.81
C GLU A 263 -1.72 -7.50 -18.85
N VAL A 264 -0.99 -6.61 -18.15
CA VAL A 264 -1.58 -5.48 -17.40
C VAL A 264 -2.42 -4.58 -18.32
N ILE A 265 -1.96 -4.28 -19.55
CA ILE A 265 -2.71 -3.46 -20.50
C ILE A 265 -3.99 -4.18 -20.95
N ASP A 266 -3.92 -5.46 -21.26
CA ASP A 266 -5.06 -6.27 -21.66
C ASP A 266 -6.09 -6.38 -20.52
N ALA A 267 -5.62 -6.53 -19.28
CA ALA A 267 -6.48 -6.54 -18.08
C ALA A 267 -7.18 -5.18 -17.88
N ILE A 268 -6.49 -4.06 -18.10
CA ILE A 268 -7.10 -2.71 -18.06
C ILE A 268 -8.18 -2.60 -19.15
N ASP A 269 -7.90 -3.04 -20.36
CA ASP A 269 -8.81 -2.93 -21.52
C ASP A 269 -10.04 -3.85 -21.35
N SER A 270 -9.90 -4.98 -20.67
CA SER A 270 -11.00 -5.88 -20.31
C SER A 270 -11.95 -5.28 -19.28
N GLY A 271 -11.46 -4.38 -18.42
CA GLY A 271 -12.21 -3.82 -17.29
C GLY A 271 -12.43 -4.80 -16.14
N ASP A 272 -11.72 -5.93 -16.11
CA ASP A 272 -11.78 -6.91 -15.02
C ASP A 272 -10.77 -6.54 -13.90
N PRO A 273 -11.27 -6.12 -12.72
CA PRO A 273 -10.39 -5.74 -11.61
C PRO A 273 -9.62 -6.92 -11.01
N PHE A 274 -10.10 -8.16 -11.16
CA PHE A 274 -9.40 -9.34 -10.64
C PHE A 274 -8.25 -9.73 -11.56
N ALA A 275 -8.44 -9.73 -12.87
CA ALA A 275 -7.37 -9.89 -13.83
C ALA A 275 -6.30 -8.80 -13.63
N LEU A 276 -6.71 -7.54 -13.51
CA LEU A 276 -5.76 -6.45 -13.24
C LEU A 276 -4.98 -6.64 -11.95
N CYS A 277 -5.59 -7.19 -10.90
CA CYS A 277 -4.91 -7.49 -9.64
C CYS A 277 -3.85 -8.59 -9.81
N GLU A 278 -4.14 -9.62 -10.60
CA GLU A 278 -3.23 -10.72 -10.92
C GLU A 278 -2.01 -10.20 -11.66
N GLU A 279 -2.20 -9.52 -12.78
CA GLU A 279 -1.12 -9.02 -13.64
C GLU A 279 -0.24 -7.94 -12.94
N LEU A 280 -0.84 -7.11 -12.08
CA LEU A 280 -0.05 -6.20 -11.23
C LEU A 280 0.82 -6.97 -10.23
N GLY A 281 0.37 -8.13 -9.76
CA GLY A 281 1.14 -9.03 -8.90
C GLY A 281 2.36 -9.59 -9.65
N ASP A 282 2.20 -10.03 -10.90
CA ASP A 282 3.28 -10.55 -11.73
C ASP A 282 4.29 -9.45 -12.11
N LEU A 283 3.81 -8.24 -12.35
CA LEU A 283 4.71 -7.10 -12.52
C LEU A 283 5.51 -6.78 -11.24
N LEU A 284 4.89 -6.90 -10.04
CA LEU A 284 5.59 -6.76 -8.77
C LEU A 284 6.61 -7.88 -8.54
N LEU A 285 6.32 -9.11 -8.99
CA LEU A 285 7.27 -10.23 -8.98
C LEU A 285 8.55 -9.86 -9.71
N HIS A 286 8.45 -9.26 -10.91
CA HIS A 286 9.60 -8.79 -11.67
C HIS A 286 10.40 -7.71 -10.95
N VAL A 287 9.71 -6.72 -10.35
CA VAL A 287 10.37 -5.70 -9.52
C VAL A 287 11.14 -6.35 -8.37
N GLY A 288 10.52 -7.32 -7.69
CA GLY A 288 11.14 -8.09 -6.61
C GLY A 288 12.35 -8.91 -7.07
N MET A 289 12.22 -9.68 -8.16
CA MET A 289 13.30 -10.51 -8.71
C MET A 289 14.52 -9.69 -9.11
N HIS A 290 14.32 -8.59 -9.85
CA HIS A 290 15.40 -7.70 -10.23
C HIS A 290 16.08 -7.08 -9.00
N THR A 291 15.30 -6.78 -7.96
CA THR A 291 15.84 -6.24 -6.70
C THR A 291 16.68 -7.28 -5.96
N VAL A 292 16.20 -8.52 -5.83
CA VAL A 292 16.94 -9.59 -5.13
C VAL A 292 18.25 -9.92 -5.85
N ILE A 293 18.26 -9.93 -7.20
CA ILE A 293 19.47 -10.12 -7.99
C ILE A 293 20.54 -9.05 -7.67
N GLU A 294 20.14 -7.82 -7.46
CA GLU A 294 21.06 -6.73 -7.10
C GLU A 294 21.43 -6.71 -5.62
N GLU A 295 20.53 -7.15 -4.73
CA GLU A 295 20.84 -7.38 -3.31
C GLU A 295 21.95 -8.43 -3.15
N GLU A 296 21.92 -9.52 -3.93
CA GLU A 296 22.96 -10.56 -3.95
C GLU A 296 24.35 -10.00 -4.33
N LYS A 297 24.38 -8.95 -5.16
CA LYS A 297 25.60 -8.24 -5.58
C LYS A 297 25.95 -7.07 -4.63
N SER A 298 25.13 -6.80 -3.62
CA SER A 298 25.26 -5.65 -2.72
C SER A 298 25.24 -4.29 -3.44
N SER A 299 24.52 -4.19 -4.57
CA SER A 299 24.41 -2.95 -5.36
C SER A 299 23.33 -2.03 -4.81
N PHE A 300 22.12 -2.51 -4.65
CA PHE A 300 20.98 -1.79 -4.06
C PHE A 300 19.95 -2.77 -3.48
N THR A 301 19.02 -2.24 -2.69
CA THR A 301 17.96 -2.97 -2.00
C THR A 301 16.58 -2.45 -2.40
N LEU A 302 15.52 -3.16 -1.96
CA LEU A 302 14.14 -2.65 -2.12
C LEU A 302 13.97 -1.24 -1.53
N ARG A 303 14.64 -0.94 -0.41
CA ARG A 303 14.59 0.39 0.20
C ARG A 303 15.13 1.47 -0.74
N ASP A 304 16.17 1.19 -1.49
CA ASP A 304 16.74 2.14 -2.45
C ASP A 304 15.78 2.37 -3.62
N VAL A 305 15.15 1.31 -4.13
CA VAL A 305 14.13 1.40 -5.19
C VAL A 305 12.93 2.24 -4.72
N THR A 306 12.38 1.93 -3.55
CA THR A 306 11.21 2.65 -3.01
C THR A 306 11.57 4.08 -2.62
N SER A 307 12.71 4.33 -1.97
CA SER A 307 13.16 5.68 -1.63
C SER A 307 13.38 6.53 -2.87
N GLY A 308 13.95 5.95 -3.93
CA GLY A 308 14.15 6.63 -5.20
C GLY A 308 12.85 7.13 -5.82
N ILE A 309 11.81 6.31 -5.85
CA ILE A 309 10.51 6.73 -6.39
C ILE A 309 9.77 7.70 -5.45
N ILE A 310 9.80 7.49 -4.13
CA ILE A 310 9.19 8.38 -3.14
C ILE A 310 9.79 9.80 -3.27
N ASN A 311 11.11 9.91 -3.23
CA ASN A 311 11.80 11.19 -3.35
C ASN A 311 11.46 11.90 -4.66
N LYS A 312 11.38 11.14 -5.75
CA LYS A 312 10.99 11.64 -7.07
C LYS A 312 9.54 12.16 -7.08
N MET A 313 8.60 11.45 -6.44
CA MET A 313 7.21 11.88 -6.34
C MET A 313 7.08 13.15 -5.51
N ILE A 314 7.71 13.19 -4.33
CA ILE A 314 7.70 14.38 -3.46
C ILE A 314 8.30 15.59 -4.20
N TYR A 315 9.48 15.42 -4.82
CA TYR A 315 10.16 16.52 -5.52
C TYR A 315 9.35 17.07 -6.70
N ARG A 316 8.63 16.22 -7.42
CA ARG A 316 7.87 16.59 -8.62
C ARG A 316 6.45 17.10 -8.33
N HIS A 317 6.00 17.01 -7.08
CA HIS A 317 4.67 17.47 -6.65
C HIS A 317 4.76 18.52 -5.54
N PRO A 318 5.48 19.65 -5.77
CA PRO A 318 5.64 20.70 -4.76
C PRO A 318 4.34 21.44 -4.42
N HIS A 319 3.29 21.24 -5.19
CA HIS A 319 1.93 21.72 -4.92
C HIS A 319 1.17 20.86 -3.91
N VAL A 320 1.66 19.64 -3.62
CA VAL A 320 1.09 18.74 -2.59
C VAL A 320 1.98 18.70 -1.35
N PHE A 321 3.30 18.58 -1.54
CA PHE A 321 4.27 18.38 -0.47
C PHE A 321 5.08 19.64 -0.10
N GLY A 322 4.81 20.77 -0.74
CA GLY A 322 5.51 22.03 -0.53
C GLY A 322 4.56 23.23 -0.55
N THR A 323 5.06 24.38 -1.01
CA THR A 323 4.33 25.66 -1.00
C THR A 323 3.99 26.17 -2.41
N ALA A 324 4.26 25.40 -3.47
CA ALA A 324 3.92 25.81 -4.83
C ALA A 324 2.42 25.67 -5.07
N GLU A 325 1.85 26.60 -5.82
CA GLU A 325 0.44 26.54 -6.23
C GLU A 325 0.33 26.00 -7.65
N ALA A 326 -0.64 25.12 -7.90
CA ALA A 326 -1.01 24.64 -9.22
C ALA A 326 -2.50 24.23 -9.20
N ASP A 327 -3.33 25.05 -9.85
CA ASP A 327 -4.79 24.93 -9.80
C ASP A 327 -5.36 24.09 -10.97
N THR A 328 -4.56 23.81 -12.00
CA THR A 328 -5.01 23.05 -13.16
C THR A 328 -4.06 21.91 -13.52
N PRO A 329 -4.59 20.81 -14.10
CA PRO A 329 -3.78 19.68 -14.56
C PRO A 329 -2.64 20.09 -15.52
N GLU A 330 -2.88 21.10 -16.37
CA GLU A 330 -1.91 21.61 -17.34
C GLU A 330 -0.74 22.30 -16.66
N GLN A 331 -1.01 23.08 -15.60
CA GLN A 331 0.03 23.70 -14.78
C GLN A 331 0.88 22.65 -14.06
N VAL A 332 0.22 21.65 -13.46
CA VAL A 332 0.90 20.51 -12.82
C VAL A 332 1.84 19.83 -13.81
N LEU A 333 1.35 19.47 -15.01
CA LEU A 333 2.13 18.78 -16.04
C LEU A 333 3.32 19.63 -16.52
N SER A 334 3.11 20.93 -16.74
CA SER A 334 4.18 21.87 -17.13
C SER A 334 5.29 21.94 -16.07
N ASN A 335 4.89 22.09 -14.80
CA ASN A 335 5.83 22.15 -13.68
C ASN A 335 6.60 20.84 -13.52
N TRP A 336 5.90 19.70 -13.64
CA TRP A 336 6.49 18.36 -13.58
C TRP A 336 7.56 18.14 -14.66
N GLU A 337 7.32 18.57 -15.91
CA GLU A 337 8.30 18.46 -16.99
C GLU A 337 9.53 19.35 -16.74
N LYS A 338 9.34 20.58 -16.22
CA LYS A 338 10.45 21.46 -15.85
C LYS A 338 11.32 20.86 -14.76
N LEU A 339 10.71 20.34 -13.70
CA LEU A 339 11.41 19.70 -12.59
C LEU A 339 12.15 18.44 -13.04
N LYS A 340 11.55 17.64 -13.92
CA LYS A 340 12.17 16.45 -14.50
C LYS A 340 13.42 16.78 -15.35
N LYS A 341 13.39 17.88 -16.11
CA LYS A 341 14.56 18.36 -16.87
C LYS A 341 15.69 18.78 -15.93
N LYS A 342 15.34 19.50 -14.86
CA LYS A 342 16.31 19.99 -13.86
C LYS A 342 16.96 18.82 -13.11
N GLU A 343 16.17 17.84 -12.66
CA GLU A 343 16.65 16.63 -11.97
C GLU A 343 17.66 15.82 -12.80
N LYS A 344 17.43 15.73 -14.11
CA LYS A 344 18.26 14.93 -15.01
C LYS A 344 19.45 15.71 -15.63
N HIS A 345 19.68 16.97 -15.22
CA HIS A 345 20.74 17.83 -15.77
C HIS A 345 20.77 17.84 -17.31
N MET A 346 19.61 17.83 -17.96
CA MET A 346 19.51 17.80 -19.41
C MET A 346 19.75 19.20 -19.98
N GLU A 347 20.99 19.44 -20.43
CA GLU A 347 21.44 20.77 -20.94
C GLU A 347 21.00 21.04 -22.38
N SER A 348 20.69 20.02 -23.17
CA SER A 348 20.24 20.15 -24.54
C SER A 348 18.95 19.41 -24.85
N TYR A 349 18.23 19.87 -25.86
CA TYR A 349 17.01 19.20 -26.30
C TYR A 349 17.29 17.86 -26.99
N SER A 350 18.40 17.74 -27.73
CA SER A 350 18.87 16.47 -28.29
C SER A 350 19.12 15.45 -27.21
N ALA A 351 19.75 15.82 -26.10
CA ALA A 351 19.94 14.93 -24.94
C ALA A 351 18.59 14.43 -24.38
N THR A 352 17.52 15.24 -24.43
CA THR A 352 16.19 14.78 -23.99
C THR A 352 15.58 13.73 -24.94
N MET A 353 15.91 13.79 -26.23
CA MET A 353 15.48 12.81 -27.25
C MET A 353 16.30 11.52 -27.12
N GLU A 354 17.62 11.63 -26.94
CA GLU A 354 18.52 10.49 -26.72
C GLU A 354 18.18 9.69 -25.46
N ALA A 355 17.62 10.37 -24.45
CA ALA A 355 17.15 9.71 -23.22
C ALA A 355 15.88 8.87 -23.40
N VAL A 356 15.27 8.85 -24.58
CA VAL A 356 14.14 7.94 -24.89
C VAL A 356 14.70 6.54 -25.14
N PRO A 357 14.30 5.52 -24.35
CA PRO A 357 14.86 4.18 -24.48
C PRO A 357 14.70 3.60 -25.88
N LYS A 358 15.77 2.99 -26.39
CA LYS A 358 15.77 2.33 -27.71
C LYS A 358 14.91 1.05 -27.74
N GLY A 359 14.65 0.46 -26.58
CA GLY A 359 13.85 -0.75 -26.43
C GLY A 359 12.34 -0.51 -26.43
N PHE A 360 11.87 0.72 -26.57
CA PHE A 360 10.43 0.97 -26.70
C PHE A 360 9.88 0.40 -28.02
N PRO A 361 8.59 0.00 -28.06
CA PRO A 361 7.89 -0.25 -29.31
C PRO A 361 8.07 0.93 -30.27
N ALA A 362 8.21 0.64 -31.55
CA ALA A 362 8.70 1.63 -32.50
C ALA A 362 7.76 2.85 -32.62
N LEU A 363 6.44 2.61 -32.67
CA LEU A 363 5.46 3.71 -32.79
C LEU A 363 5.42 4.56 -31.51
N MET A 364 5.48 3.92 -30.34
CA MET A 364 5.56 4.63 -29.07
C MET A 364 6.84 5.46 -28.97
N ARG A 365 7.98 4.93 -29.40
CA ARG A 365 9.25 5.65 -29.44
C ARG A 365 9.16 6.86 -30.37
N ALA A 366 8.63 6.69 -31.57
CA ALA A 366 8.42 7.78 -32.54
C ALA A 366 7.54 8.89 -31.95
N ALA A 367 6.39 8.56 -31.36
CA ALA A 367 5.49 9.51 -30.71
C ALA A 367 6.19 10.29 -29.59
N LYS A 368 7.03 9.62 -28.78
CA LYS A 368 7.78 10.29 -27.71
C LYS A 368 8.85 11.23 -28.23
N ILE A 369 9.55 10.87 -29.30
CA ILE A 369 10.55 11.74 -29.96
C ILE A 369 9.86 12.98 -30.54
N GLN A 370 8.75 12.80 -31.27
CA GLN A 370 7.97 13.91 -31.84
C GLN A 370 7.42 14.84 -30.75
N LYS A 371 6.92 14.29 -29.62
CA LYS A 371 6.51 15.09 -28.47
C LYS A 371 7.66 15.93 -27.89
N LYS A 372 8.89 15.41 -27.90
CA LYS A 372 10.09 16.16 -27.45
C LYS A 372 10.43 17.30 -28.42
N ALA A 373 10.29 17.09 -29.72
CA ALA A 373 10.44 18.12 -30.73
C ALA A 373 9.37 19.23 -30.59
N ALA A 374 8.11 18.82 -30.37
CA ALA A 374 7.00 19.74 -30.14
C ALA A 374 7.23 20.67 -28.92
N ASN A 375 7.84 20.17 -27.86
CA ASN A 375 8.13 20.96 -26.64
C ASN A 375 9.10 22.14 -26.86
N VAL A 376 9.75 22.22 -28.01
CA VAL A 376 10.64 23.32 -28.39
C VAL A 376 10.10 24.16 -29.55
N GLY A 377 8.83 23.94 -29.89
CA GLY A 377 8.16 24.65 -30.98
C GLY A 377 8.41 24.05 -32.37
N PHE A 378 9.07 22.87 -32.47
CA PHE A 378 9.20 22.16 -33.71
C PHE A 378 8.03 21.16 -33.87
N ASP A 379 6.88 21.71 -34.26
CA ASP A 379 5.62 20.96 -34.42
C ASP A 379 4.72 21.59 -35.50
N TRP A 380 3.73 20.81 -35.94
CA TRP A 380 2.61 21.29 -36.72
C TRP A 380 1.57 21.98 -35.85
N ASP A 381 0.88 23.00 -36.38
CA ASP A 381 -0.17 23.70 -35.64
C ASP A 381 -1.37 22.81 -35.28
N ASN A 382 -1.65 21.83 -36.16
CA ASN A 382 -2.77 20.90 -35.99
C ASN A 382 -2.56 19.59 -36.77
N ALA A 383 -3.45 18.62 -36.54
CA ALA A 383 -3.39 17.31 -37.16
C ALA A 383 -3.65 17.37 -38.71
N ASP A 384 -4.43 18.32 -39.18
CA ASP A 384 -4.73 18.48 -40.63
C ASP A 384 -3.46 18.83 -41.40
N GLN A 385 -2.63 19.74 -40.88
CA GLN A 385 -1.34 20.06 -41.49
C GLN A 385 -0.40 18.87 -41.52
N ALA A 386 -0.29 18.10 -40.41
CA ALA A 386 0.52 16.90 -40.38
C ALA A 386 0.00 15.80 -41.36
N LEU A 387 -1.31 15.74 -41.58
CA LEU A 387 -1.94 14.78 -42.50
C LEU A 387 -1.50 15.01 -43.97
N TYR A 388 -1.20 16.25 -44.36
CA TYR A 388 -0.69 16.54 -45.72
C TYR A 388 0.71 15.97 -45.98
N LYS A 389 1.48 15.64 -44.93
CA LYS A 389 2.78 15.00 -45.09
C LYS A 389 2.66 13.54 -45.55
N LEU A 390 1.60 12.83 -45.17
CA LEU A 390 1.40 11.42 -45.59
C LEU A 390 1.36 11.20 -47.11
N PRO A 391 0.58 11.93 -47.92
CA PRO A 391 0.64 11.82 -49.36
C PRO A 391 2.02 12.16 -49.95
N GLU A 392 2.78 13.07 -49.35
CA GLU A 392 4.16 13.39 -49.76
C GLU A 392 5.05 12.19 -49.60
N GLU A 393 5.11 11.58 -48.38
CA GLU A 393 5.92 10.38 -48.09
C GLU A 393 5.50 9.19 -48.96
N VAL A 394 4.18 8.98 -49.20
CA VAL A 394 3.70 7.95 -50.09
C VAL A 394 4.13 8.20 -51.55
N SER A 395 4.22 9.47 -51.98
CA SER A 395 4.72 9.80 -53.33
C SER A 395 6.23 9.54 -53.43
N GLU A 396 7.00 9.82 -52.40
CA GLU A 396 8.45 9.54 -52.33
C GLU A 396 8.70 8.04 -52.32
N LEU A 397 7.98 7.28 -51.51
CA LEU A 397 7.99 5.82 -51.55
C LEU A 397 7.67 5.25 -52.95
N THR A 398 6.68 5.80 -53.61
CA THR A 398 6.29 5.36 -55.00
C THR A 398 7.43 5.58 -56.00
N LYS A 399 8.16 6.71 -55.88
CA LYS A 399 9.33 6.99 -56.72
C LYS A 399 10.49 6.03 -56.41
N ALA A 400 10.78 5.83 -55.14
CA ALA A 400 11.83 4.90 -54.70
C ALA A 400 11.55 3.46 -55.17
N MET A 401 10.28 3.03 -55.15
CA MET A 401 9.88 1.74 -55.69
C MET A 401 10.08 1.65 -57.24
N ALA A 402 9.79 2.73 -57.96
CA ALA A 402 10.01 2.78 -59.43
C ALA A 402 11.51 2.76 -59.80
N GLU A 403 12.38 3.32 -58.96
CA GLU A 403 13.83 3.31 -59.10
C GLU A 403 14.48 1.96 -58.72
N GLY A 404 13.76 1.12 -57.97
CA GLY A 404 14.24 -0.19 -57.54
C GLY A 404 15.36 -0.12 -56.50
N ASN A 405 15.51 1.02 -55.79
CA ASN A 405 16.54 1.21 -54.76
C ASN A 405 15.98 0.78 -53.39
N HIS A 406 16.35 -0.42 -52.97
CA HIS A 406 15.86 -1.00 -51.72
C HIS A 406 16.14 -0.15 -50.45
N ALA A 407 17.31 0.46 -50.38
CA ALA A 407 17.65 1.29 -49.19
C ALA A 407 16.79 2.55 -49.13
N HIS A 408 16.46 3.15 -50.28
CA HIS A 408 15.59 4.31 -50.36
C HIS A 408 14.08 3.92 -50.11
N ILE A 409 13.66 2.72 -50.57
CA ILE A 409 12.35 2.16 -50.24
C ILE A 409 12.20 1.98 -48.73
N ASP A 410 13.18 1.43 -48.03
CA ASP A 410 13.18 1.22 -46.59
C ASP A 410 13.10 2.56 -45.84
N GLU A 411 13.82 3.59 -46.28
CA GLU A 411 13.82 4.94 -45.75
C GLU A 411 12.40 5.56 -45.88
N GLU A 412 11.87 5.63 -47.09
CA GLU A 412 10.56 6.27 -47.34
C GLU A 412 9.40 5.54 -46.67
N LEU A 413 9.45 4.21 -46.61
CA LEU A 413 8.45 3.43 -45.84
C LEU A 413 8.51 3.75 -44.36
N GLY A 414 9.70 3.94 -43.79
CA GLY A 414 9.89 4.40 -42.45
C GLY A 414 9.28 5.78 -42.21
N ASP A 415 9.45 6.72 -43.14
CA ASP A 415 8.90 8.08 -43.07
C ASP A 415 7.39 8.12 -43.18
N VAL A 416 6.77 7.23 -43.98
CA VAL A 416 5.31 7.03 -43.97
C VAL A 416 4.81 6.63 -42.58
N PHE A 417 5.45 5.67 -41.91
CA PHE A 417 5.07 5.28 -40.53
C PHE A 417 5.27 6.44 -39.55
N PHE A 418 6.38 7.15 -39.63
CA PHE A 418 6.69 8.29 -38.79
C PHE A 418 5.70 9.42 -38.92
N ALA A 419 5.29 9.75 -40.15
CA ALA A 419 4.25 10.74 -40.45
C ALA A 419 2.88 10.33 -39.88
N ALA A 420 2.50 9.04 -40.05
CA ALA A 420 1.25 8.51 -39.48
C ALA A 420 1.22 8.60 -37.95
N VAL A 421 2.33 8.29 -37.27
CA VAL A 421 2.47 8.44 -35.82
C VAL A 421 2.28 9.90 -35.40
N ASN A 422 2.79 10.86 -36.19
CA ASN A 422 2.66 12.28 -35.87
C ASN A 422 1.19 12.76 -35.93
N VAL A 423 0.44 12.28 -36.88
CA VAL A 423 -1.01 12.54 -36.99
C VAL A 423 -1.73 11.96 -35.75
N ALA A 424 -1.44 10.72 -35.40
CA ALA A 424 -2.03 10.09 -34.21
C ALA A 424 -1.73 10.91 -32.94
N ARG A 425 -0.49 11.34 -32.74
CA ARG A 425 -0.05 12.16 -31.62
C ARG A 425 -0.80 13.49 -31.51
N LEU A 426 -0.94 14.20 -32.62
CA LEU A 426 -1.67 15.48 -32.68
C LEU A 426 -3.17 15.30 -32.41
N LEU A 427 -3.75 14.17 -32.82
CA LEU A 427 -5.12 13.76 -32.46
C LEU A 427 -5.24 13.26 -31.00
N LYS A 428 -4.14 13.28 -30.23
CA LYS A 428 -4.08 12.76 -28.84
C LYS A 428 -4.49 11.29 -28.75
N ARG A 429 -4.06 10.48 -29.70
CA ARG A 429 -4.26 9.04 -29.75
C ARG A 429 -2.93 8.30 -29.58
N ASP A 430 -2.99 7.13 -28.95
CA ASP A 430 -1.83 6.25 -28.85
C ASP A 430 -1.66 5.45 -30.14
N PRO A 431 -0.52 5.57 -30.87
CA PRO A 431 -0.34 4.89 -32.15
C PRO A 431 -0.18 3.36 -32.03
N GLU A 432 0.38 2.84 -30.92
CA GLU A 432 0.46 1.39 -30.69
C GLU A 432 -0.93 0.80 -30.48
N GLN A 433 -1.75 1.41 -29.62
CA GLN A 433 -3.13 0.97 -29.39
C GLN A 433 -3.98 1.04 -30.67
N LEU A 434 -3.80 2.08 -31.48
CA LEU A 434 -4.51 2.19 -32.77
C LEU A 434 -4.16 1.05 -33.73
N LEU A 435 -2.88 0.70 -33.80
CA LEU A 435 -2.42 -0.39 -34.68
C LEU A 435 -2.87 -1.75 -34.15
N ASN A 436 -2.79 -1.99 -32.83
CA ASN A 436 -3.32 -3.19 -32.18
C ASN A 436 -4.83 -3.33 -32.46
N ALA A 437 -5.62 -2.30 -32.19
CA ALA A 437 -7.07 -2.33 -32.48
C ALA A 437 -7.41 -2.59 -33.97
N ALA A 438 -6.56 -2.10 -34.88
CA ALA A 438 -6.72 -2.39 -36.30
C ALA A 438 -6.40 -3.86 -36.63
N THR A 439 -5.37 -4.42 -35.95
CA THR A 439 -4.99 -5.83 -36.05
C THR A 439 -6.08 -6.75 -35.51
N ASP A 440 -6.63 -6.47 -34.33
CA ASP A 440 -7.74 -7.24 -33.73
C ASP A 440 -9.00 -7.19 -34.62
N LYS A 441 -9.29 -6.03 -35.12
CA LYS A 441 -10.39 -5.87 -36.10
C LYS A 441 -10.19 -6.71 -37.37
N PHE A 442 -8.95 -6.81 -37.84
CA PHE A 442 -8.61 -7.67 -38.97
C PHE A 442 -8.79 -9.14 -38.59
N MET A 443 -8.23 -9.59 -37.42
CA MET A 443 -8.36 -10.96 -36.95
C MET A 443 -9.83 -11.37 -36.76
N THR A 444 -10.61 -10.53 -36.11
CA THR A 444 -12.07 -10.76 -35.93
C THR A 444 -12.80 -10.95 -37.22
N ARG A 445 -12.50 -10.10 -38.22
CA ARG A 445 -13.10 -10.21 -39.56
C ARG A 445 -12.64 -11.46 -40.30
N PHE A 446 -11.36 -11.81 -40.16
CA PHE A 446 -10.80 -12.99 -40.78
C PHE A 446 -11.44 -14.25 -40.20
N LYS A 447 -11.62 -14.35 -38.89
CA LYS A 447 -12.34 -15.45 -38.25
C LYS A 447 -13.76 -15.61 -38.77
N VAL A 448 -14.52 -14.53 -38.88
CA VAL A 448 -15.87 -14.56 -39.42
C VAL A 448 -15.88 -14.96 -40.90
N MET A 449 -14.89 -14.51 -41.68
CA MET A 449 -14.70 -14.93 -43.08
C MET A 449 -14.45 -16.42 -43.19
N GLU A 450 -13.56 -16.96 -42.35
CA GLU A 450 -13.25 -18.39 -42.30
C GLU A 450 -14.47 -19.24 -41.90
N GLU A 451 -15.23 -18.81 -40.91
CA GLU A 451 -16.50 -19.43 -40.53
C GLU A 451 -17.51 -19.49 -41.70
N LEU A 452 -17.62 -18.41 -42.43
CA LEU A 452 -18.53 -18.35 -43.60
C LEU A 452 -18.08 -19.25 -44.75
N ILE A 453 -16.78 -19.33 -45.04
CA ILE A 453 -16.19 -20.22 -46.04
C ILE A 453 -16.39 -21.69 -45.66
N THR A 454 -16.13 -22.03 -44.39
CA THR A 454 -16.33 -23.38 -43.85
C THR A 454 -17.81 -23.79 -43.90
N ALA A 455 -18.73 -22.87 -43.57
CA ALA A 455 -20.19 -23.13 -43.67
C ALA A 455 -20.65 -23.44 -45.10
N ASP A 456 -20.01 -22.84 -46.09
CA ASP A 456 -20.25 -23.15 -47.49
C ASP A 456 -19.50 -24.41 -47.99
N SER A 457 -18.87 -25.18 -47.08
CA SER A 457 -18.08 -26.39 -47.34
C SER A 457 -16.90 -26.16 -48.30
N LEU A 458 -16.30 -24.97 -48.25
CA LEU A 458 -15.12 -24.58 -49.01
C LEU A 458 -13.88 -24.55 -48.11
N SER A 459 -12.70 -24.75 -48.71
CA SER A 459 -11.41 -24.60 -48.01
C SER A 459 -10.74 -23.28 -48.43
N LEU A 460 -10.17 -22.56 -47.45
CA LEU A 460 -9.39 -21.36 -47.70
C LEU A 460 -8.19 -21.61 -48.62
N GLU A 461 -7.57 -22.78 -48.53
CA GLU A 461 -6.38 -23.15 -49.30
C GLU A 461 -6.69 -23.29 -50.82
N ASP A 462 -7.94 -23.58 -51.16
CA ASP A 462 -8.40 -23.79 -52.55
C ASP A 462 -9.03 -22.53 -53.18
N MET A 463 -9.01 -21.38 -52.44
CA MET A 463 -9.68 -20.18 -52.89
C MET A 463 -8.72 -19.16 -53.53
N THR A 464 -9.23 -18.50 -54.55
CA THR A 464 -8.55 -17.30 -55.09
C THR A 464 -8.83 -16.08 -54.23
N LEU A 465 -7.93 -15.09 -54.25
CA LEU A 465 -8.07 -13.85 -53.52
C LEU A 465 -9.42 -13.15 -53.78
N GLU A 466 -9.88 -13.12 -55.06
CA GLU A 466 -11.17 -12.54 -55.44
C GLU A 466 -12.37 -13.21 -54.78
N LYS A 467 -12.29 -14.54 -54.58
CA LYS A 467 -13.34 -15.28 -53.86
C LYS A 467 -13.29 -14.98 -52.38
N MET A 468 -12.09 -14.94 -51.77
CA MET A 468 -11.91 -14.58 -50.36
C MET A 468 -12.43 -13.16 -50.09
N ASP A 469 -12.17 -12.21 -50.99
CA ASP A 469 -12.63 -10.81 -50.85
C ASP A 469 -14.16 -10.71 -50.77
N ARG A 470 -14.89 -11.55 -51.51
CA ARG A 470 -16.37 -11.60 -51.39
C ARG A 470 -16.83 -12.07 -50.02
N TYR A 471 -16.14 -13.03 -49.40
CA TYR A 471 -16.43 -13.47 -48.06
C TYR A 471 -15.98 -12.45 -47.02
N TRP A 472 -14.87 -11.77 -47.25
CA TRP A 472 -14.42 -10.65 -46.44
C TRP A 472 -15.46 -9.51 -46.37
N ASP A 473 -16.07 -9.17 -47.49
CA ASP A 473 -17.14 -8.19 -47.54
C ASP A 473 -18.43 -8.66 -46.84
N LYS A 474 -18.74 -9.97 -46.90
CA LYS A 474 -19.82 -10.55 -46.08
C LYS A 474 -19.51 -10.44 -44.61
N ALA A 475 -18.27 -10.76 -44.17
CA ALA A 475 -17.83 -10.64 -42.80
C ALA A 475 -17.91 -9.21 -42.27
N LYS A 476 -17.47 -8.22 -43.05
CA LYS A 476 -17.64 -6.78 -42.70
C LYS A 476 -19.11 -6.38 -42.49
N LYS A 477 -20.04 -6.96 -43.28
CA LYS A 477 -21.47 -6.67 -43.13
C LYS A 477 -22.08 -7.34 -41.92
N LYS A 478 -21.60 -8.55 -41.55
CA LYS A 478 -22.07 -9.31 -40.38
C LYS A 478 -21.62 -8.68 -39.07
N LEU A 479 -20.48 -7.98 -39.07
CA LEU A 479 -19.87 -7.33 -37.87
C LEU A 479 -20.22 -5.83 -37.75
N LYS A 480 -21.03 -5.27 -38.64
CA LYS A 480 -21.63 -3.93 -38.51
C LYS A 480 -22.99 -4.01 -37.80
#